data_12b7d350b0a7bf9f9ead34f3d14f155f
#
_entry.id   12b7d350b0a7bf9f9ead34f3d14f155f
#
_cell.length_a   1.000
_cell.length_b   1.000
_cell.length_c   1.000
_cell.angle_alpha   90.00
_cell.angle_beta   90.00
_cell.angle_gamma   90.00
#
_symmetry.space_group_name_H-M   'P 1'
#
loop_
_entity.id
_entity.type
_entity.pdbx_description
1 polymer ?
#
loop_
_entity_poly.entity_id
_entity_poly.type
_entity_poly.pdbx_seq_one_letter_code
_entity_poly.pdbx_strand_id
1 'polypeptide(L)'
;MYTAGVMDIMLEQGIKVDAIMGVSAGALFGINYKTQQPGRVIRYNKRFAGDKRYMGVYSLLTTGNIMNEKFCFDDVPNRLDPADYEMFRSTPEEFYAVVTNMATGRAEYHQLTDLYEKDQMEYLRASGSLPFVSRPGGIAGQKYLDGGIADSVPIEKVLSMGFDRVIVVLTRPAGYRKKKGNDAPAKVLYRKYPAFIKAVNDRWKRYNAQSEILELLEDEGRIFVLRPSRLVKVGRLEKDPEVLQEMYDLGLEDAKASIEQMKKYLEA
;
A
#
# COMPACT_ATOMS: atom_id res chain seq x y z
N MET A 1 -4.28 -1.31 8.18
CA MET A 1 -5.14 -2.39 8.71
C MET A 1 -6.50 -2.46 7.99
N TYR A 2 -7.20 -1.34 7.76
CA TYR A 2 -8.48 -1.35 7.04
C TYR A 2 -8.46 -2.22 5.76
N THR A 3 -7.53 -1.93 4.84
CA THR A 3 -7.38 -2.70 3.59
C THR A 3 -7.19 -4.20 3.82
N ALA A 4 -6.51 -4.60 4.90
CA ALA A 4 -6.32 -6.02 5.22
C ALA A 4 -7.65 -6.69 5.58
N GLY A 5 -8.48 -6.03 6.39
CA GLY A 5 -9.83 -6.55 6.70
C GLY A 5 -10.71 -6.68 5.46
N VAL A 6 -10.68 -5.67 4.58
CA VAL A 6 -11.40 -5.72 3.29
C VAL A 6 -10.93 -6.91 2.45
N MET A 7 -9.62 -7.08 2.27
CA MET A 7 -9.06 -8.17 1.47
C MET A 7 -9.39 -9.55 2.04
N ASP A 8 -9.39 -9.69 3.36
CA ASP A 8 -9.72 -10.96 3.99
C ASP A 8 -11.17 -11.37 3.75
N ILE A 9 -12.13 -10.42 3.78
CA ILE A 9 -13.52 -10.69 3.38
C ILE A 9 -13.62 -11.01 1.90
N MET A 10 -12.89 -10.31 1.04
CA MET A 10 -12.86 -10.65 -0.40
C MET A 10 -12.38 -12.09 -0.62
N LEU A 11 -11.34 -12.53 0.08
CA LEU A 11 -10.84 -13.91 0.03
C LEU A 11 -11.89 -14.90 0.56
N GLU A 12 -12.48 -14.65 1.73
CA GLU A 12 -13.53 -15.50 2.32
C GLU A 12 -14.74 -15.67 1.38
N GLN A 13 -15.06 -14.64 0.63
CA GLN A 13 -16.18 -14.61 -0.31
C GLN A 13 -15.82 -15.09 -1.72
N GLY A 14 -14.59 -15.55 -1.92
CA GLY A 14 -14.10 -16.08 -3.19
C GLY A 14 -14.02 -15.05 -4.32
N ILE A 15 -13.94 -13.77 -3.98
CA ILE A 15 -13.73 -12.72 -4.99
C ILE A 15 -12.37 -12.93 -5.64
N LYS A 16 -12.35 -13.07 -6.96
CA LYS A 16 -11.14 -13.19 -7.75
C LYS A 16 -10.90 -11.89 -8.52
N VAL A 17 -9.63 -11.55 -8.70
CA VAL A 17 -9.19 -10.40 -9.47
C VAL A 17 -8.08 -10.83 -10.44
N ASP A 18 -8.00 -10.19 -11.59
CA ASP A 18 -6.94 -10.48 -12.58
C ASP A 18 -5.63 -9.78 -12.21
N ALA A 19 -5.73 -8.62 -11.55
CA ALA A 19 -4.56 -7.85 -11.13
C ALA A 19 -4.75 -7.14 -9.80
N ILE A 20 -3.66 -6.96 -9.09
CA ILE A 20 -3.57 -6.21 -7.82
C ILE A 20 -2.52 -5.11 -7.99
N MET A 21 -2.91 -3.86 -7.79
CA MET A 21 -1.97 -2.74 -7.79
C MET A 21 -1.89 -2.11 -6.42
N GLY A 22 -0.75 -2.32 -5.75
CA GLY A 22 -0.53 -1.87 -4.38
C GLY A 22 0.39 -0.65 -4.29
N VAL A 23 0.05 0.28 -3.40
CA VAL A 23 0.85 1.46 -3.07
C VAL A 23 1.19 1.44 -1.58
N SER A 24 2.47 1.52 -1.22
CA SER A 24 2.90 1.59 0.18
C SER A 24 2.35 0.40 1.00
N ALA A 25 1.63 0.65 2.09
CA ALA A 25 0.99 -0.42 2.86
C ALA A 25 0.07 -1.30 2.00
N GLY A 26 -0.55 -0.77 0.94
CA GLY A 26 -1.36 -1.53 0.00
C GLY A 26 -0.55 -2.57 -0.77
N ALA A 27 0.70 -2.28 -1.13
CA ALA A 27 1.60 -3.25 -1.73
C ALA A 27 2.03 -4.31 -0.70
N LEU A 28 2.45 -3.88 0.50
CA LEU A 28 2.91 -4.80 1.56
C LEU A 28 1.80 -5.76 2.03
N PHE A 29 0.57 -5.31 2.06
CA PHE A 29 -0.57 -6.13 2.49
C PHE A 29 -1.16 -6.94 1.35
N GLY A 30 -1.15 -6.41 0.13
CA GLY A 30 -1.69 -7.03 -1.06
C GLY A 30 -1.04 -8.37 -1.42
N ILE A 31 0.23 -8.60 -1.05
CA ILE A 31 0.86 -9.92 -1.23
C ILE A 31 0.07 -11.01 -0.49
N ASN A 32 -0.56 -10.71 0.66
CA ASN A 32 -1.33 -11.70 1.42
C ASN A 32 -2.65 -12.06 0.75
N TYR A 33 -3.21 -11.16 -0.07
CA TYR A 33 -4.34 -11.49 -0.93
C TYR A 33 -3.92 -12.48 -2.02
N LYS A 34 -2.86 -12.17 -2.76
CA LYS A 34 -2.34 -13.05 -3.81
C LYS A 34 -1.87 -14.41 -3.27
N THR A 35 -1.29 -14.44 -2.05
CA THR A 35 -0.88 -15.69 -1.38
C THR A 35 -2.01 -16.40 -0.63
N GLN A 36 -3.25 -15.89 -0.71
CA GLN A 36 -4.43 -16.45 -0.07
C GLN A 36 -4.24 -16.72 1.43
N GLN A 37 -3.63 -15.78 2.14
CA GLN A 37 -3.33 -15.88 3.57
C GLN A 37 -4.17 -14.88 4.40
N PRO A 38 -5.49 -15.09 4.56
CA PRO A 38 -6.34 -14.22 5.38
C PRO A 38 -5.85 -14.21 6.84
N GLY A 39 -6.03 -13.09 7.52
CA GLY A 39 -5.61 -12.88 8.90
C GLY A 39 -4.10 -12.73 9.11
N ARG A 40 -3.26 -12.99 8.10
CA ARG A 40 -1.81 -12.90 8.27
C ARG A 40 -1.37 -11.47 8.56
N VAL A 41 -1.93 -10.47 7.86
CA VAL A 41 -1.55 -9.06 8.05
C VAL A 41 -1.79 -8.60 9.48
N ILE A 42 -3.00 -8.81 10.01
CA ILE A 42 -3.32 -8.38 11.39
C ILE A 42 -2.50 -9.17 12.41
N ARG A 43 -2.30 -10.48 12.20
CA ARG A 43 -1.55 -11.36 13.10
C ARG A 43 -0.11 -10.89 13.31
N TYR A 44 0.68 -10.68 12.23
CA TYR A 44 2.07 -10.27 12.41
C TYR A 44 2.18 -8.81 12.87
N ASN A 45 1.29 -7.92 12.43
CA ASN A 45 1.31 -6.53 12.91
C ASN A 45 1.04 -6.44 14.42
N LYS A 46 0.04 -7.15 14.95
CA LYS A 46 -0.23 -7.19 16.40
C LYS A 46 0.92 -7.87 17.15
N ARG A 47 1.41 -8.99 16.63
CA ARG A 47 2.50 -9.75 17.28
C ARG A 47 3.77 -8.92 17.45
N PHE A 48 4.11 -8.08 16.47
CA PHE A 48 5.36 -7.33 16.46
C PHE A 48 5.20 -5.83 16.73
N ALA A 49 4.00 -5.34 17.02
CA ALA A 49 3.74 -3.90 17.25
C ALA A 49 4.64 -3.31 18.36
N GLY A 50 4.91 -4.06 19.44
CA GLY A 50 5.79 -3.68 20.54
C GLY A 50 7.26 -4.03 20.34
N ASP A 51 7.62 -4.77 19.29
CA ASP A 51 9.00 -5.21 19.06
C ASP A 51 9.84 -4.06 18.47
N LYS A 52 10.91 -3.69 19.18
CA LYS A 52 11.83 -2.62 18.75
C LYS A 52 12.49 -2.92 17.40
N ARG A 53 12.61 -4.22 17.04
CA ARG A 53 13.16 -4.65 15.75
C ARG A 53 12.19 -4.45 14.60
N TYR A 54 10.87 -4.37 14.86
CA TYR A 54 9.88 -4.25 13.80
C TYR A 54 9.86 -2.84 13.21
N MET A 55 9.49 -1.84 14.02
CA MET A 55 9.44 -0.44 13.56
C MET A 55 9.61 0.56 14.71
N GLY A 56 10.07 1.76 14.38
CA GLY A 56 10.12 2.90 15.30
C GLY A 56 11.49 3.56 15.37
N VAL A 57 11.65 4.43 16.39
CA VAL A 57 12.85 5.24 16.55
C VAL A 57 14.11 4.38 16.72
N TYR A 58 14.02 3.28 17.46
CA TYR A 58 15.16 2.36 17.62
C TYR A 58 15.63 1.81 16.27
N SER A 59 14.71 1.32 15.44
CA SER A 59 15.03 0.86 14.09
C SER A 59 15.64 1.98 13.24
N LEU A 60 15.06 3.19 13.30
CA LEU A 60 15.59 4.35 12.56
C LEU A 60 17.03 4.68 12.95
N LEU A 61 17.34 4.71 14.25
CA LEU A 61 18.68 5.04 14.75
C LEU A 61 19.72 3.96 14.42
N THR A 62 19.33 2.69 14.44
CA THR A 62 20.26 1.56 14.25
C THR A 62 20.43 1.15 12.80
N THR A 63 19.40 1.34 11.96
CA THR A 63 19.41 0.86 10.56
C THR A 63 19.28 1.99 9.53
N GLY A 64 18.85 3.17 9.95
CA GLY A 64 18.49 4.28 9.06
C GLY A 64 17.09 4.12 8.42
N ASN A 65 16.32 3.12 8.86
CA ASN A 65 14.96 2.85 8.40
C ASN A 65 14.00 2.81 9.59
N ILE A 66 12.85 3.49 9.48
CA ILE A 66 11.81 3.44 10.51
C ILE A 66 11.21 2.04 10.65
N MET A 67 11.09 1.30 9.55
CA MET A 67 10.82 -0.12 9.49
C MET A 67 12.15 -0.84 9.24
N ASN A 68 12.50 -1.80 10.10
CA ASN A 68 13.74 -2.55 9.95
C ASN A 68 13.65 -3.47 8.73
N GLU A 69 14.48 -3.21 7.75
CA GLU A 69 14.47 -3.94 6.49
C GLU A 69 14.66 -5.45 6.69
N LYS A 70 15.74 -5.83 7.39
CA LYS A 70 16.01 -7.24 7.65
C LYS A 70 14.85 -7.93 8.40
N PHE A 71 14.36 -7.30 9.45
CA PHE A 71 13.30 -7.89 10.25
C PHE A 71 11.98 -8.00 9.47
N CYS A 72 11.57 -6.93 8.77
CA CYS A 72 10.26 -6.87 8.09
C CYS A 72 10.22 -7.65 6.77
N PHE A 73 11.35 -7.71 6.03
CA PHE A 73 11.40 -8.27 4.68
C PHE A 73 12.21 -9.57 4.57
N ASP A 74 12.82 -10.03 5.67
CA ASP A 74 13.50 -11.32 5.74
C ASP A 74 13.03 -12.14 6.94
N ASP A 75 13.25 -11.67 8.18
CA ASP A 75 12.97 -12.47 9.37
C ASP A 75 11.47 -12.82 9.53
N VAL A 76 10.57 -11.84 9.34
CA VAL A 76 9.13 -12.07 9.46
C VAL A 76 8.62 -12.97 8.33
N PRO A 77 8.76 -12.59 7.03
CA PRO A 77 8.13 -13.36 5.97
C PRO A 77 8.79 -14.71 5.66
N ASN A 78 10.04 -14.95 6.08
CA ASN A 78 10.71 -16.22 5.82
C ASN A 78 10.74 -17.16 7.03
N ARG A 79 10.52 -16.66 8.28
CA ARG A 79 10.74 -17.48 9.49
C ARG A 79 9.70 -17.27 10.58
N LEU A 80 9.32 -16.05 10.89
CA LEU A 80 8.51 -15.75 12.09
C LEU A 80 7.01 -15.82 11.83
N ASP A 81 6.59 -15.46 10.63
CA ASP A 81 5.25 -15.58 10.10
C ASP A 81 5.35 -15.73 8.57
N PRO A 82 5.62 -16.93 8.06
CA PRO A 82 5.99 -17.16 6.68
C PRO A 82 4.94 -16.68 5.68
N ALA A 83 5.41 -15.99 4.64
CA ALA A 83 4.62 -15.69 3.46
C ALA A 83 4.77 -16.82 2.45
N ASP A 84 3.68 -17.20 1.80
CA ASP A 84 3.69 -18.26 0.79
C ASP A 84 4.15 -17.69 -0.57
N TYR A 85 5.47 -17.60 -0.75
CA TYR A 85 6.04 -17.11 -2.00
C TYR A 85 5.85 -18.08 -3.17
N GLU A 86 5.67 -19.39 -2.91
CA GLU A 86 5.33 -20.35 -3.95
C GLU A 86 3.92 -20.10 -4.47
N MET A 87 2.95 -19.86 -3.59
CA MET A 87 1.62 -19.44 -3.98
C MET A 87 1.67 -18.11 -4.75
N PHE A 88 2.43 -17.12 -4.27
CA PHE A 88 2.60 -15.85 -4.97
C PHE A 88 3.07 -16.04 -6.42
N ARG A 89 4.03 -16.94 -6.65
CA ARG A 89 4.60 -17.21 -7.97
C ARG A 89 3.67 -18.02 -8.88
N SER A 90 2.88 -18.94 -8.30
CA SER A 90 2.08 -19.89 -9.04
C SER A 90 0.67 -19.40 -9.39
N THR A 91 0.13 -18.41 -8.67
CA THR A 91 -1.20 -17.86 -8.95
C THR A 91 -1.20 -16.93 -10.16
N PRO A 92 -2.26 -16.94 -10.97
CA PRO A 92 -2.31 -16.20 -12.23
C PRO A 92 -2.47 -14.68 -12.08
N GLU A 93 -2.94 -14.21 -10.93
CA GLU A 93 -3.17 -12.80 -10.70
C GLU A 93 -1.89 -11.98 -10.88
N GLU A 94 -1.95 -10.91 -11.66
CA GLU A 94 -0.85 -9.97 -11.78
C GLU A 94 -0.70 -9.15 -10.49
N PHE A 95 0.53 -8.86 -10.09
CA PHE A 95 0.78 -8.03 -8.92
C PHE A 95 1.74 -6.90 -9.24
N TYR A 96 1.32 -5.67 -8.96
CA TYR A 96 2.11 -4.47 -9.22
C TYR A 96 2.42 -3.72 -7.93
N ALA A 97 3.70 -3.40 -7.70
CA ALA A 97 4.14 -2.47 -6.67
C ALA A 97 4.39 -1.09 -7.29
N VAL A 98 3.79 -0.07 -6.72
CA VAL A 98 3.99 1.31 -7.17
C VAL A 98 5.11 1.95 -6.35
N VAL A 99 6.08 2.54 -7.04
CA VAL A 99 7.21 3.26 -6.43
C VAL A 99 7.37 4.64 -7.04
N THR A 100 8.05 5.55 -6.35
CA THR A 100 8.44 6.85 -6.89
C THR A 100 9.93 6.85 -7.23
N ASN A 101 10.26 7.01 -8.51
CA ASN A 101 11.65 7.18 -8.94
C ASN A 101 12.14 8.56 -8.52
N MET A 102 13.26 8.59 -7.77
CA MET A 102 13.78 9.83 -7.21
C MET A 102 14.38 10.76 -8.28
N ALA A 103 14.95 10.22 -9.35
CA ALA A 103 15.56 11.03 -10.40
C ALA A 103 14.51 11.78 -11.22
N THR A 104 13.39 11.11 -11.54
CA THR A 104 12.32 11.67 -12.38
C THR A 104 11.17 12.28 -11.60
N GLY A 105 11.00 11.92 -10.32
CA GLY A 105 9.86 12.29 -9.49
C GLY A 105 8.53 11.67 -9.94
N ARG A 106 8.57 10.70 -10.86
CA ARG A 106 7.40 10.02 -11.42
C ARG A 106 7.12 8.69 -10.73
N ALA A 107 5.88 8.26 -10.78
CA ALA A 107 5.51 6.91 -10.38
C ALA A 107 5.99 5.90 -11.43
N GLU A 108 6.41 4.75 -10.97
CA GLU A 108 6.68 3.55 -11.76
C GLU A 108 5.90 2.39 -11.17
N TYR A 109 5.41 1.51 -12.05
CA TYR A 109 4.50 0.41 -11.72
C TYR A 109 5.20 -0.89 -12.11
N HIS A 110 5.82 -1.56 -11.13
CA HIS A 110 6.62 -2.74 -11.38
C HIS A 110 5.80 -3.99 -11.10
N GLN A 111 5.64 -4.84 -12.12
CA GLN A 111 5.06 -6.15 -11.97
C GLN A 111 6.01 -7.05 -11.17
N LEU A 112 5.49 -7.67 -10.11
CA LEU A 112 6.23 -8.62 -9.29
C LEU A 112 5.67 -10.01 -9.56
N THR A 113 6.55 -10.92 -9.94
CA THR A 113 6.20 -12.31 -10.30
C THR A 113 6.85 -13.32 -9.36
N ASP A 114 7.98 -12.97 -8.74
CA ASP A 114 8.72 -13.82 -7.83
C ASP A 114 9.38 -13.01 -6.71
N LEU A 115 8.91 -13.18 -5.48
CA LEU A 115 9.44 -12.47 -4.30
C LEU A 115 10.73 -13.09 -3.74
N TYR A 116 11.22 -14.20 -4.27
CA TYR A 116 12.60 -14.67 -4.02
C TYR A 116 13.63 -13.84 -4.79
N GLU A 117 13.23 -13.20 -5.89
CA GLU A 117 14.08 -12.30 -6.65
C GLU A 117 14.34 -11.00 -5.88
N LYS A 118 15.63 -10.73 -5.65
CA LYS A 118 16.08 -9.60 -4.82
C LYS A 118 15.52 -8.24 -5.29
N ASP A 119 15.54 -7.98 -6.59
CA ASP A 119 15.10 -6.71 -7.14
C ASP A 119 13.58 -6.56 -7.01
N GLN A 120 12.82 -7.64 -7.14
CA GLN A 120 11.38 -7.61 -6.96
C GLN A 120 10.99 -7.36 -5.50
N MET A 121 11.65 -8.02 -4.56
CA MET A 121 11.50 -7.75 -3.13
C MET A 121 11.90 -6.30 -2.80
N GLU A 122 12.93 -5.77 -3.46
CA GLU A 122 13.38 -4.40 -3.26
C GLU A 122 12.37 -3.36 -3.78
N TYR A 123 11.65 -3.62 -4.89
CA TYR A 123 10.53 -2.79 -5.32
C TYR A 123 9.39 -2.81 -4.29
N LEU A 124 9.07 -3.97 -3.74
CA LEU A 124 8.07 -4.10 -2.68
C LEU A 124 8.47 -3.27 -1.45
N ARG A 125 9.72 -3.39 -1.01
CA ARG A 125 10.27 -2.61 0.10
C ARG A 125 10.26 -1.10 -0.20
N ALA A 126 10.70 -0.70 -1.39
CA ALA A 126 10.72 0.70 -1.81
C ALA A 126 9.33 1.32 -1.81
N SER A 127 8.31 0.56 -2.24
CA SER A 127 6.91 0.99 -2.16
C SER A 127 6.47 1.37 -0.75
N GLY A 128 6.95 0.64 0.28
CA GLY A 128 6.71 0.93 1.69
C GLY A 128 7.69 1.93 2.33
N SER A 129 8.68 2.43 1.60
CA SER A 129 9.75 3.28 2.14
C SER A 129 9.34 4.74 2.22
N LEU A 130 8.93 5.17 3.41
CA LEU A 130 8.47 6.53 3.66
C LEU A 130 9.63 7.55 3.53
N PRO A 131 9.43 8.69 2.84
CA PRO A 131 10.39 9.78 2.83
C PRO A 131 10.77 10.24 4.24
N PHE A 132 12.00 10.72 4.40
CA PHE A 132 12.60 11.26 5.63
C PHE A 132 12.98 10.21 6.69
N VAL A 133 12.35 9.05 6.69
CA VAL A 133 12.49 8.04 7.74
C VAL A 133 12.87 6.65 7.20
N SER A 134 13.13 6.56 5.90
CA SER A 134 13.61 5.32 5.26
C SER A 134 14.70 5.63 4.24
N ARG A 135 15.62 4.69 4.08
CA ARG A 135 16.59 4.70 2.98
C ARG A 135 15.88 4.36 1.67
N PRO A 136 16.22 5.06 0.58
CA PRO A 136 15.70 4.70 -0.73
C PRO A 136 16.06 3.27 -1.13
N GLY A 137 15.16 2.58 -1.82
CA GLY A 137 15.45 1.35 -2.53
C GLY A 137 16.41 1.60 -3.68
N GLY A 138 17.36 0.68 -3.89
CA GLY A 138 18.35 0.77 -4.95
C GLY A 138 18.24 -0.40 -5.92
N ILE A 139 17.76 -0.14 -7.15
CA ILE A 139 17.58 -1.17 -8.17
C ILE A 139 18.15 -0.65 -9.49
N ALA A 140 19.03 -1.41 -10.13
CA ALA A 140 19.63 -1.06 -11.43
C ALA A 140 20.21 0.37 -11.48
N GLY A 141 20.85 0.83 -10.39
CA GLY A 141 21.43 2.16 -10.28
C GLY A 141 20.44 3.29 -10.04
N GLN A 142 19.15 3.02 -10.04
CA GLN A 142 18.09 3.98 -9.71
C GLN A 142 17.74 3.93 -8.22
N LYS A 143 17.13 5.01 -7.72
CA LYS A 143 16.65 5.10 -6.32
C LYS A 143 15.16 5.35 -6.27
N TYR A 144 14.52 4.61 -5.39
CA TYR A 144 13.06 4.61 -5.25
C TYR A 144 12.62 4.83 -3.80
N LEU A 145 11.50 5.49 -3.64
CA LEU A 145 10.77 5.65 -2.37
C LEU A 145 9.28 5.38 -2.60
N ASP A 146 8.49 5.48 -1.52
CA ASP A 146 7.04 5.23 -1.47
C ASP A 146 6.30 5.77 -2.71
N GLY A 147 5.57 4.89 -3.39
CA GLY A 147 4.81 5.22 -4.60
C GLY A 147 3.77 6.30 -4.38
N GLY A 148 3.19 6.36 -3.19
CA GLY A 148 2.19 7.37 -2.84
C GLY A 148 2.72 8.82 -2.80
N ILE A 149 4.00 9.06 -3.09
CA ILE A 149 4.54 10.40 -3.32
C ILE A 149 4.14 10.89 -4.72
N ALA A 150 4.33 10.07 -5.73
CA ALA A 150 4.01 10.42 -7.11
C ALA A 150 2.59 10.03 -7.52
N ASP A 151 2.10 8.87 -7.03
CA ASP A 151 0.76 8.36 -7.33
C ASP A 151 0.19 7.62 -6.11
N SER A 152 -0.73 8.27 -5.40
CA SER A 152 -1.28 7.71 -4.16
C SER A 152 -2.42 6.72 -4.40
N VAL A 153 -3.17 6.87 -5.50
CA VAL A 153 -4.24 5.97 -5.94
C VAL A 153 -4.18 5.89 -7.47
N PRO A 154 -3.52 4.86 -8.02
CA PRO A 154 -3.12 4.79 -9.42
C PRO A 154 -4.28 4.45 -10.38
N ILE A 155 -5.41 5.12 -10.24
CA ILE A 155 -6.64 4.83 -10.98
C ILE A 155 -6.47 5.03 -12.49
N GLU A 156 -5.80 6.10 -12.92
CA GLU A 156 -5.57 6.36 -14.35
C GLU A 156 -4.71 5.24 -14.97
N LYS A 157 -3.69 4.77 -14.24
CA LYS A 157 -2.86 3.64 -14.69
C LYS A 157 -3.68 2.37 -14.82
N VAL A 158 -4.48 2.02 -13.79
CA VAL A 158 -5.32 0.81 -13.81
C VAL A 158 -6.32 0.86 -14.97
N LEU A 159 -7.02 1.96 -15.16
CA LEU A 159 -7.96 2.13 -16.29
C LEU A 159 -7.25 2.01 -17.65
N SER A 160 -6.00 2.50 -17.77
CA SER A 160 -5.22 2.38 -19.00
C SER A 160 -4.77 0.95 -19.33
N MET A 161 -4.85 0.02 -18.38
CA MET A 161 -4.54 -1.40 -18.56
C MET A 161 -5.69 -2.19 -19.19
N GLY A 162 -6.89 -1.60 -19.29
CA GLY A 162 -8.02 -2.18 -20.01
C GLY A 162 -8.84 -3.19 -19.18
N PHE A 163 -8.77 -3.14 -17.87
CA PHE A 163 -9.65 -3.95 -17.01
C PHE A 163 -11.10 -3.43 -17.06
N ASP A 164 -12.06 -4.33 -17.20
CA ASP A 164 -13.49 -4.01 -17.28
C ASP A 164 -14.06 -3.56 -15.94
N ARG A 165 -13.57 -4.12 -14.84
CA ARG A 165 -14.05 -3.86 -13.48
C ARG A 165 -12.88 -3.49 -12.57
N VAL A 166 -13.07 -2.44 -11.78
CA VAL A 166 -12.02 -1.94 -10.87
C VAL A 166 -12.58 -1.76 -9.46
N ILE A 167 -12.01 -2.47 -8.51
CA ILE A 167 -12.28 -2.28 -7.08
C ILE A 167 -11.18 -1.40 -6.49
N VAL A 168 -11.55 -0.31 -5.85
CA VAL A 168 -10.62 0.61 -5.19
C VAL A 168 -10.83 0.56 -3.68
N VAL A 169 -9.76 0.22 -2.94
CA VAL A 169 -9.79 0.22 -1.48
C VAL A 169 -9.03 1.44 -0.95
N LEU A 170 -9.75 2.39 -0.42
CA LEU A 170 -9.20 3.62 0.17
C LEU A 170 -9.02 3.47 1.69
N THR A 171 -8.10 4.25 2.24
CA THR A 171 -7.81 4.23 3.69
C THR A 171 -8.30 5.51 4.41
N ARG A 172 -9.05 6.33 3.70
CA ARG A 172 -9.63 7.57 4.22
C ARG A 172 -11.12 7.62 3.92
N PRO A 173 -11.93 8.17 4.83
CA PRO A 173 -13.37 8.31 4.60
C PRO A 173 -13.68 9.26 3.44
N ALA A 174 -14.92 9.24 2.98
CA ALA A 174 -15.40 10.14 1.94
C ALA A 174 -15.14 11.62 2.28
N GLY A 175 -14.90 12.42 1.25
CA GLY A 175 -14.65 13.87 1.40
C GLY A 175 -13.30 14.24 2.01
N TYR A 176 -12.44 13.28 2.36
CA TYR A 176 -11.11 13.62 2.85
C TYR A 176 -10.29 14.31 1.77
N ARG A 177 -9.63 15.42 2.16
CA ARG A 177 -8.67 16.14 1.32
C ARG A 177 -7.36 16.34 2.05
N LYS A 178 -6.28 16.13 1.33
CA LYS A 178 -4.92 16.32 1.86
C LYS A 178 -4.58 17.80 1.93
N LYS A 179 -3.98 18.24 3.03
CA LYS A 179 -3.47 19.61 3.17
C LYS A 179 -2.03 19.70 2.66
N LYS A 180 -1.63 20.89 2.22
CA LYS A 180 -0.23 21.20 1.88
C LYS A 180 0.65 20.95 3.09
N GLY A 181 1.72 20.16 2.92
CA GLY A 181 2.74 19.92 3.93
C GLY A 181 3.86 20.99 3.91
N ASN A 182 4.78 20.88 4.89
CA ASN A 182 6.02 21.64 4.87
C ASN A 182 7.03 20.96 3.93
N ASP A 183 7.57 21.71 2.97
CA ASP A 183 8.51 21.23 1.96
C ASP A 183 10.00 21.44 2.33
N ALA A 184 10.28 22.23 3.38
CA ALA A 184 11.65 22.57 3.77
C ALA A 184 12.54 21.32 4.05
N PRO A 185 12.07 20.27 4.77
CA PRO A 185 12.88 19.07 4.99
C PRO A 185 13.23 18.35 3.69
N ALA A 186 12.32 18.34 2.69
CA ALA A 186 12.58 17.71 1.40
C ALA A 186 13.69 18.44 0.64
N LYS A 187 13.69 19.76 0.64
CA LYS A 187 14.71 20.60 -0.02
C LYS A 187 16.12 20.36 0.53
N VAL A 188 16.22 20.11 1.82
CA VAL A 188 17.51 19.82 2.47
C VAL A 188 17.97 18.39 2.19
N LEU A 189 17.14 17.41 2.49
CA LEU A 189 17.51 15.99 2.46
C LEU A 189 17.67 15.46 1.03
N TYR A 190 16.83 15.92 0.11
CA TYR A 190 16.79 15.43 -1.27
C TYR A 190 17.31 16.44 -2.28
N ARG A 191 18.23 17.34 -1.88
CA ARG A 191 18.78 18.41 -2.73
C ARG A 191 19.34 17.95 -4.09
N LYS A 192 19.77 16.68 -4.17
CA LYS A 192 20.26 16.05 -5.41
C LYS A 192 19.13 15.57 -6.35
N TYR A 193 17.87 15.64 -5.90
CA TYR A 193 16.71 15.10 -6.59
C TYR A 193 15.59 16.15 -6.72
N PRO A 194 15.77 17.21 -7.52
CA PRO A 194 14.81 18.32 -7.61
C PRO A 194 13.42 17.87 -8.09
N ALA A 195 13.36 16.89 -8.99
CA ALA A 195 12.09 16.32 -9.45
C ALA A 195 11.34 15.59 -8.32
N PHE A 196 12.06 14.87 -7.45
CA PHE A 196 11.47 14.24 -6.27
C PHE A 196 10.97 15.27 -5.26
N ILE A 197 11.71 16.34 -5.00
CA ILE A 197 11.28 17.45 -4.14
C ILE A 197 9.95 18.02 -4.67
N LYS A 198 9.86 18.26 -5.98
CA LYS A 198 8.62 18.72 -6.62
C LYS A 198 7.49 17.70 -6.41
N ALA A 199 7.77 16.40 -6.57
CA ALA A 199 6.80 15.34 -6.35
C ALA A 199 6.25 15.34 -4.92
N VAL A 200 7.11 15.49 -3.90
CA VAL A 200 6.72 15.59 -2.48
C VAL A 200 5.83 16.81 -2.25
N ASN A 201 6.19 17.97 -2.81
CA ASN A 201 5.48 19.22 -2.61
C ASN A 201 4.10 19.23 -3.26
N ASP A 202 3.97 18.61 -4.44
CA ASP A 202 2.73 18.55 -5.20
C ASP A 202 1.85 17.35 -4.82
N ARG A 203 2.29 16.47 -3.92
CA ARG A 203 1.56 15.27 -3.49
C ARG A 203 0.11 15.56 -3.08
N TRP A 204 -0.12 16.61 -2.30
CA TRP A 204 -1.45 16.97 -1.82
C TRP A 204 -2.39 17.36 -2.96
N LYS A 205 -1.88 18.09 -3.98
CA LYS A 205 -2.66 18.46 -5.16
C LYS A 205 -3.07 17.24 -5.96
N ARG A 206 -2.09 16.35 -6.25
CA ARG A 206 -2.38 15.12 -7.00
C ARG A 206 -3.37 14.22 -6.28
N TYR A 207 -3.17 14.01 -4.98
CA TYR A 207 -4.09 13.22 -4.18
C TYR A 207 -5.52 13.77 -4.23
N ASN A 208 -5.69 15.08 -4.12
CA ASN A 208 -7.02 15.71 -4.13
C ASN A 208 -7.67 15.61 -5.52
N ALA A 209 -6.90 15.83 -6.59
CA ALA A 209 -7.39 15.63 -7.96
C ALA A 209 -7.78 14.16 -8.22
N GLN A 210 -6.96 13.20 -7.76
CA GLN A 210 -7.33 11.77 -7.82
C GLN A 210 -8.61 11.47 -7.05
N SER A 211 -8.80 12.09 -5.88
CA SER A 211 -10.04 11.90 -5.10
C SER A 211 -11.28 12.40 -5.84
N GLU A 212 -11.17 13.51 -6.56
CA GLU A 212 -12.26 14.04 -7.40
C GLU A 212 -12.57 13.10 -8.59
N ILE A 213 -11.54 12.59 -9.25
CA ILE A 213 -11.70 11.60 -10.32
C ILE A 213 -12.36 10.32 -9.80
N LEU A 214 -11.96 9.83 -8.62
CA LEU A 214 -12.53 8.63 -8.01
C LEU A 214 -14.00 8.83 -7.65
N GLU A 215 -14.37 9.98 -7.10
CA GLU A 215 -15.76 10.32 -6.79
C GLU A 215 -16.62 10.32 -8.06
N LEU A 216 -16.14 10.93 -9.14
CA LEU A 216 -16.83 10.94 -10.44
C LEU A 216 -16.99 9.52 -11.01
N LEU A 217 -15.93 8.71 -11.03
CA LEU A 217 -15.97 7.36 -11.57
C LEU A 217 -16.88 6.42 -10.75
N GLU A 218 -16.95 6.63 -9.43
CA GLU A 218 -17.83 5.92 -8.52
C GLU A 218 -19.29 6.28 -8.80
N ASP A 219 -19.61 7.57 -8.92
CA ASP A 219 -20.95 8.08 -9.26
C ASP A 219 -21.44 7.57 -10.63
N GLU A 220 -20.51 7.42 -11.59
CA GLU A 220 -20.79 6.83 -12.92
C GLU A 220 -20.90 5.28 -12.89
N GLY A 221 -20.66 4.64 -11.75
CA GLY A 221 -20.65 3.18 -11.61
C GLY A 221 -19.50 2.47 -12.35
N ARG A 222 -18.46 3.20 -12.73
CA ARG A 222 -17.29 2.67 -13.48
C ARG A 222 -16.27 1.98 -12.59
N ILE A 223 -16.28 2.30 -11.29
CA ILE A 223 -15.46 1.67 -10.27
C ILE A 223 -16.31 1.34 -9.05
N PHE A 224 -15.88 0.35 -8.28
CA PHE A 224 -16.43 0.04 -6.97
C PHE A 224 -15.47 0.50 -5.88
N VAL A 225 -15.91 1.36 -4.96
CA VAL A 225 -15.03 1.94 -3.95
C VAL A 225 -15.40 1.47 -2.54
N LEU A 226 -14.41 0.92 -1.85
CA LEU A 226 -14.47 0.63 -0.41
C LEU A 226 -13.63 1.66 0.34
N ARG A 227 -14.24 2.28 1.34
CA ARG A 227 -13.57 3.27 2.20
C ARG A 227 -14.10 3.17 3.63
N PRO A 228 -13.31 3.57 4.66
CA PRO A 228 -13.78 3.56 6.04
C PRO A 228 -15.10 4.32 6.20
N SER A 229 -16.13 3.65 6.73
CA SER A 229 -17.44 4.24 7.00
C SER A 229 -17.40 5.26 8.14
N ARG A 230 -16.40 5.14 9.02
CA ARG A 230 -16.15 6.06 10.13
C ARG A 230 -14.66 6.39 10.26
N LEU A 231 -14.35 7.48 10.93
CA LEU A 231 -12.98 7.88 11.21
C LEU A 231 -12.46 7.13 12.45
N VAL A 232 -11.40 6.35 12.26
CA VAL A 232 -10.57 5.83 13.35
C VAL A 232 -9.29 6.66 13.42
N LYS A 233 -8.95 7.14 14.62
CA LYS A 233 -7.72 7.91 14.85
C LYS A 233 -6.54 6.94 14.91
N VAL A 234 -5.87 6.75 13.79
CA VAL A 234 -4.71 5.87 13.66
C VAL A 234 -3.51 6.64 13.13
N GLY A 235 -2.37 6.44 13.77
CA GLY A 235 -1.09 6.98 13.33
C GLY A 235 -0.49 6.19 12.16
N ARG A 236 0.48 6.80 11.44
CA ARG A 236 1.20 6.08 10.36
C ARG A 236 2.04 4.92 10.87
N LEU A 237 2.49 5.00 12.10
CA LEU A 237 3.32 4.01 12.78
C LEU A 237 2.61 3.59 14.06
N GLU A 238 1.35 3.18 13.92
CA GLU A 238 0.54 2.73 15.04
C GLU A 238 1.15 1.46 15.65
N LYS A 239 1.20 1.44 16.98
CA LYS A 239 1.76 0.33 17.76
C LYS A 239 0.79 -0.22 18.79
N ASP A 240 -0.36 0.43 18.97
CA ASP A 240 -1.38 -0.07 19.83
C ASP A 240 -2.12 -1.24 19.13
N PRO A 241 -2.02 -2.47 19.65
CA PRO A 241 -2.66 -3.62 19.03
C PRO A 241 -4.19 -3.50 18.96
N GLU A 242 -4.81 -2.77 19.89
CA GLU A 242 -6.26 -2.58 19.91
C GLU A 242 -6.71 -1.61 18.83
N VAL A 243 -5.95 -0.53 18.60
CA VAL A 243 -6.20 0.41 17.50
C VAL A 243 -5.98 -0.26 16.14
N LEU A 244 -4.97 -1.13 16.02
CA LEU A 244 -4.75 -1.94 14.83
C LEU A 244 -5.92 -2.89 14.58
N GLN A 245 -6.43 -3.53 15.65
CA GLN A 245 -7.60 -4.41 15.57
C GLN A 245 -8.84 -3.64 15.17
N GLU A 246 -9.14 -2.51 15.81
CA GLU A 246 -10.29 -1.67 15.46
C GLU A 246 -10.30 -1.29 13.97
N MET A 247 -9.15 -0.90 13.43
CA MET A 247 -9.04 -0.57 12.01
C MET A 247 -9.24 -1.78 11.09
N TYR A 248 -8.79 -2.95 11.52
CA TYR A 248 -8.98 -4.19 10.78
C TYR A 248 -10.46 -4.62 10.81
N ASP A 249 -11.09 -4.60 11.99
CA ASP A 249 -12.49 -4.95 12.18
C ASP A 249 -13.41 -4.03 11.38
N LEU A 250 -13.12 -2.73 11.34
CA LEU A 250 -13.85 -1.80 10.48
C LEU A 250 -13.74 -2.20 8.99
N GLY A 251 -12.57 -2.69 8.55
CA GLY A 251 -12.42 -3.21 7.19
C GLY A 251 -13.25 -4.45 6.93
N LEU A 252 -13.35 -5.36 7.90
CA LEU A 252 -14.23 -6.53 7.83
C LEU A 252 -15.71 -6.12 7.78
N GLU A 253 -16.12 -5.20 8.66
CA GLU A 253 -17.51 -4.71 8.76
C GLU A 253 -17.97 -4.06 7.44
N ASP A 254 -17.21 -3.10 6.93
CA ASP A 254 -17.52 -2.35 5.72
C ASP A 254 -17.53 -3.26 4.48
N ALA A 255 -16.60 -4.19 4.38
CA ALA A 255 -16.57 -5.15 3.28
C ALA A 255 -17.77 -6.11 3.33
N LYS A 256 -18.12 -6.64 4.50
CA LYS A 256 -19.32 -7.50 4.67
C LYS A 256 -20.59 -6.76 4.29
N ALA A 257 -20.71 -5.49 4.70
CA ALA A 257 -21.88 -4.67 4.37
C ALA A 257 -22.01 -4.39 2.87
N SER A 258 -20.89 -4.41 2.13
CA SER A 258 -20.85 -4.06 0.70
C SER A 258 -20.72 -5.26 -0.23
N ILE A 259 -20.58 -6.48 0.29
CA ILE A 259 -20.18 -7.65 -0.51
C ILE A 259 -21.17 -8.00 -1.63
N GLU A 260 -22.46 -7.94 -1.36
CA GLU A 260 -23.49 -8.24 -2.38
C GLU A 260 -23.50 -7.17 -3.50
N GLN A 261 -23.28 -5.91 -3.15
CA GLN A 261 -23.15 -4.85 -4.13
C GLN A 261 -21.87 -5.02 -4.98
N MET A 262 -20.77 -5.42 -4.33
CA MET A 262 -19.51 -5.71 -5.01
C MET A 262 -19.67 -6.87 -6.01
N LYS A 263 -20.30 -7.98 -5.60
CA LYS A 263 -20.58 -9.13 -6.49
C LYS A 263 -21.40 -8.69 -7.69
N LYS A 264 -22.48 -7.95 -7.44
CA LYS A 264 -23.33 -7.42 -8.51
C LYS A 264 -22.56 -6.52 -9.48
N TYR A 265 -21.65 -5.67 -8.96
CA TYR A 265 -20.81 -4.82 -9.79
C TYR A 265 -19.84 -5.64 -10.67
N LEU A 266 -19.30 -6.74 -10.15
CA LEU A 266 -18.36 -7.61 -10.88
C LEU A 266 -19.05 -8.43 -11.98
N GLU A 267 -20.35 -8.73 -11.82
CA GLU A 267 -21.16 -9.50 -12.77
C GLU A 267 -21.82 -8.64 -13.86
N ALA A 268 -21.92 -7.33 -13.67
CA ALA A 268 -22.58 -6.40 -14.57
C ALA A 268 -21.77 -6.15 -15.85
#